data_3522cc2f6fa4cba6b53bc7a1ddaf868c
#
_entry.id   3522cc2f6fa4cba6b53bc7a1ddaf868c
#
_cell.length_a   1.000
_cell.length_b   1.000
_cell.length_c   1.000
_cell.angle_alpha   90.00
_cell.angle_beta   90.00
_cell.angle_gamma   90.00
#
_symmetry.space_group_name_H-M   'P 1'
#
loop_
_entity.id
_entity.type
_entity.pdbx_description
1 polymer ?
#
loop_
_entity_poly.entity_id
_entity_poly.type
_entity_poly.pdbx_seq_one_letter_code
_entity_poly.pdbx_strand_id
1 'polypeptide(L)'
;MIILDYKKEFHNQIINTGVKALKHGKSVVFPTDTSYGLAVDATNIKAIKRLYKIKGRNFKKPVHVVVPSVAYAKKIVRWGSVASKLAKKFWPGALTLVCPLTLPSPSRGEGKGRWWKVLSSGTGYLCVRMPKNIIALDLVRALKHPITATSANRSGEPDCYDVDHIISQFKSSKYKPDIIINAGQLPKRKPSTVVKITPPLIPPFKKGGRRGGIEILRLGSIRISVKNP
;
A
#
# COMPACT_ATOMS: atom_id res chain seq x y z
N MET A 1 3.87 4.20 21.78
CA MET A 1 2.75 4.45 20.83
C MET A 1 1.99 5.68 21.30
N ILE A 2 1.82 6.66 20.44
CA ILE A 2 0.98 7.84 20.68
C ILE A 2 -0.35 7.58 19.97
N ILE A 3 -1.47 7.78 20.67
CA ILE A 3 -2.81 7.62 20.10
C ILE A 3 -3.35 9.02 19.84
N LEU A 4 -3.83 9.23 18.61
CA LEU A 4 -4.48 10.46 18.17
C LEU A 4 -5.94 10.12 17.87
N ASP A 5 -6.85 10.51 18.74
CA ASP A 5 -8.28 10.32 18.54
C ASP A 5 -8.76 11.22 17.40
N TYR A 6 -9.25 10.60 16.34
CA TYR A 6 -9.69 11.34 15.16
C TYR A 6 -11.05 11.97 15.40
N LYS A 7 -11.08 13.29 15.32
CA LYS A 7 -12.28 14.09 15.20
C LYS A 7 -12.18 14.96 13.95
N LYS A 8 -13.30 15.17 13.28
CA LYS A 8 -13.34 15.85 11.97
C LYS A 8 -12.78 17.28 12.06
N GLU A 9 -13.05 17.97 13.14
CA GLU A 9 -12.55 19.33 13.43
C GLU A 9 -11.02 19.40 13.55
N PHE A 10 -10.36 18.32 13.96
CA PHE A 10 -8.90 18.22 14.07
C PHE A 10 -8.24 17.51 12.89
N HIS A 11 -8.98 17.28 11.79
CA HIS A 11 -8.48 16.52 10.63
C HIS A 11 -7.10 16.99 10.17
N ASN A 12 -6.96 18.28 9.84
CA ASN A 12 -5.71 18.83 9.32
C ASN A 12 -4.55 18.71 10.32
N GLN A 13 -4.81 18.89 11.60
CA GLN A 13 -3.80 18.76 12.66
C GLN A 13 -3.30 17.31 12.76
N ILE A 14 -4.22 16.35 12.73
CA ILE A 14 -3.91 14.92 12.81
C ILE A 14 -3.12 14.47 11.57
N ILE A 15 -3.56 14.89 10.37
CA ILE A 15 -2.83 14.59 9.11
C ILE A 15 -1.42 15.18 9.17
N ASN A 16 -1.27 16.45 9.55
CA ASN A 16 0.04 17.10 9.65
C ASN A 16 0.96 16.38 10.66
N THR A 17 0.43 15.96 11.81
CA THR A 17 1.17 15.18 12.81
C THR A 17 1.63 13.83 12.23
N GLY A 18 0.74 13.11 11.56
CA GLY A 18 1.05 11.85 10.88
C GLY A 18 2.12 12.03 9.79
N VAL A 19 1.98 13.05 8.95
CA VAL A 19 2.95 13.37 7.89
C VAL A 19 4.31 13.74 8.46
N LYS A 20 4.35 14.56 9.53
CA LYS A 20 5.60 14.89 10.23
C LYS A 20 6.29 13.63 10.76
N ALA A 21 5.53 12.72 11.35
CA ALA A 21 6.07 11.44 11.81
C ALA A 21 6.65 10.59 10.66
N LEU A 22 5.91 10.44 9.56
CA LEU A 22 6.37 9.70 8.38
C LEU A 22 7.67 10.29 7.81
N LYS A 23 7.77 11.62 7.67
CA LYS A 23 8.99 12.32 7.23
C LYS A 23 10.20 12.03 8.11
N HIS A 24 9.99 11.84 9.42
CA HIS A 24 11.03 11.46 10.38
C HIS A 24 11.28 9.94 10.45
N GLY A 25 10.75 9.16 9.50
CA GLY A 25 10.95 7.72 9.44
C GLY A 25 10.19 6.92 10.50
N LYS A 26 9.23 7.56 11.19
CA LYS A 26 8.33 6.90 12.13
C LYS A 26 7.20 6.18 11.41
N SER A 27 6.55 5.26 12.10
CA SER A 27 5.41 4.50 11.60
C SER A 27 4.09 5.09 12.09
N VAL A 28 3.07 5.05 11.23
CA VAL A 28 1.73 5.52 11.51
C VAL A 28 0.72 4.42 11.21
N VAL A 29 -0.11 4.09 12.20
CA VAL A 29 -1.30 3.29 11.99
C VAL A 29 -2.45 4.22 11.59
N PHE A 30 -3.22 3.82 10.59
CA PHE A 30 -4.27 4.65 10.01
C PHE A 30 -5.46 3.80 9.52
N PRO A 31 -6.70 4.31 9.55
CA PRO A 31 -7.85 3.59 9.05
C PRO A 31 -7.84 3.47 7.52
N THR A 32 -8.39 2.35 7.01
CA THR A 32 -8.66 2.18 5.57
C THR A 32 -10.10 1.74 5.35
N ASP A 33 -10.47 1.49 4.12
CA ASP A 33 -11.76 0.92 3.73
C ASP A 33 -11.87 -0.61 3.96
N THR A 34 -10.82 -1.24 4.50
CA THR A 34 -10.81 -2.68 4.82
C THR A 34 -10.53 -2.95 6.31
N SER A 35 -9.37 -2.58 6.81
CA SER A 35 -8.93 -2.72 8.20
C SER A 35 -7.96 -1.58 8.52
N TYR A 36 -7.47 -1.47 9.75
CA TYR A 36 -6.37 -0.56 10.04
C TYR A 36 -5.10 -0.96 9.27
N GLY A 37 -4.42 0.02 8.69
CA GLY A 37 -3.17 -0.12 7.98
C GLY A 37 -1.99 0.41 8.78
N LEU A 38 -0.79 -0.12 8.53
CA LEU A 38 0.47 0.35 9.08
C LEU A 38 1.33 0.95 7.97
N ALA A 39 1.65 2.23 8.10
CA ALA A 39 2.44 2.99 7.15
C ALA A 39 3.81 3.38 7.69
N VAL A 40 4.75 3.45 6.77
CA VAL A 40 5.95 4.28 6.82
C VAL A 40 6.09 4.99 5.47
N ASP A 41 6.93 6.02 5.39
CA ASP A 41 7.33 6.59 4.09
C ASP A 41 7.98 5.49 3.25
N ALA A 42 7.35 5.15 2.13
CA ALA A 42 7.80 4.06 1.26
C ALA A 42 9.12 4.38 0.55
N THR A 43 9.57 5.64 0.55
CA THR A 43 10.86 6.05 -0.03
C THR A 43 12.02 5.96 0.97
N ASN A 44 11.73 5.78 2.26
CA ASN A 44 12.70 5.66 3.31
C ASN A 44 13.04 4.19 3.62
N ILE A 45 14.18 3.71 3.12
CA ILE A 45 14.62 2.30 3.29
C ILE A 45 14.79 1.92 4.77
N LYS A 46 15.28 2.83 5.61
CA LYS A 46 15.44 2.57 7.06
C LYS A 46 14.07 2.37 7.71
N ALA A 47 13.08 3.20 7.37
CA ALA A 47 11.71 3.08 7.84
C ALA A 47 11.04 1.78 7.34
N ILE A 48 11.25 1.39 6.07
CA ILE A 48 10.75 0.11 5.53
C ILE A 48 11.34 -1.06 6.32
N LYS A 49 12.64 -1.10 6.55
CA LYS A 49 13.28 -2.16 7.35
C LYS A 49 12.70 -2.22 8.76
N ARG A 50 12.41 -1.06 9.37
CA ARG A 50 11.76 -0.97 10.68
C ARG A 50 10.33 -1.50 10.65
N LEU A 51 9.55 -1.21 9.59
CA LEU A 51 8.21 -1.76 9.38
C LEU A 51 8.20 -3.30 9.45
N TYR A 52 9.14 -3.95 8.76
CA TYR A 52 9.25 -5.42 8.80
C TYR A 52 9.54 -5.93 10.21
N LYS A 53 10.39 -5.23 11.00
CA LYS A 53 10.65 -5.56 12.40
C LYS A 53 9.41 -5.39 13.27
N ILE A 54 8.66 -4.29 13.10
CA ILE A 54 7.40 -4.05 13.82
C ILE A 54 6.42 -5.19 13.56
N LYS A 55 6.27 -5.58 12.31
CA LYS A 55 5.35 -6.68 11.93
C LYS A 55 5.85 -8.08 12.28
N GLY A 56 7.13 -8.29 12.55
CA GLY A 56 7.72 -9.63 12.57
C GLY A 56 7.58 -10.33 11.22
N ARG A 57 7.65 -9.56 10.11
CA ARG A 57 7.39 -10.05 8.75
C ARG A 57 8.67 -10.45 8.04
N ASN A 58 8.61 -11.57 7.32
CA ASN A 58 9.71 -11.99 6.45
C ASN A 58 9.89 -10.99 5.29
N PHE A 59 11.12 -10.53 5.07
CA PHE A 59 11.50 -9.61 3.99
C PHE A 59 11.22 -10.16 2.58
N LYS A 60 11.05 -11.47 2.41
CA LYS A 60 10.66 -12.09 1.14
C LYS A 60 9.17 -11.90 0.81
N LYS A 61 8.36 -11.34 1.71
CA LYS A 61 6.94 -11.06 1.46
C LYS A 61 6.75 -9.59 1.05
N PRO A 62 6.32 -9.29 -0.19
CA PRO A 62 6.11 -7.92 -0.65
C PRO A 62 5.15 -7.12 0.23
N VAL A 63 5.33 -5.80 0.23
CA VAL A 63 4.45 -4.86 0.94
C VAL A 63 3.79 -3.94 -0.06
N HIS A 64 2.49 -3.71 0.11
CA HIS A 64 1.71 -2.80 -0.72
C HIS A 64 2.08 -1.34 -0.43
N VAL A 65 1.89 -0.47 -1.41
CA VAL A 65 1.95 0.98 -1.23
C VAL A 65 0.62 1.63 -1.57
N VAL A 66 0.27 2.65 -0.80
CA VAL A 66 -0.78 3.60 -1.14
C VAL A 66 -0.15 4.73 -1.94
N VAL A 67 -0.78 5.07 -3.05
CA VAL A 67 -0.34 6.16 -3.93
C VAL A 67 -1.32 7.34 -3.86
N PRO A 68 -0.84 8.59 -4.01
CA PRO A 68 -1.68 9.78 -3.89
C PRO A 68 -2.65 9.94 -5.08
N SER A 69 -2.32 9.37 -6.23
CA SER A 69 -3.13 9.48 -7.45
C SER A 69 -2.76 8.40 -8.47
N VAL A 70 -3.63 8.20 -9.46
CA VAL A 70 -3.35 7.35 -10.64
C VAL A 70 -2.14 7.90 -11.42
N ALA A 71 -2.01 9.22 -11.53
CA ALA A 71 -0.86 9.85 -12.18
C ALA A 71 0.46 9.48 -11.50
N TYR A 72 0.47 9.39 -10.15
CA TYR A 72 1.64 8.94 -9.42
C TYR A 72 1.93 7.46 -9.66
N ALA A 73 0.89 6.60 -9.65
CA ALA A 73 1.04 5.18 -9.95
C ALA A 73 1.72 4.95 -11.31
N LYS A 74 1.31 5.69 -12.35
CA LYS A 74 1.89 5.65 -13.70
C LYS A 74 3.39 5.98 -13.75
N LYS A 75 3.91 6.74 -12.78
CA LYS A 75 5.33 7.09 -12.71
C LYS A 75 6.20 5.95 -12.15
N ILE A 76 5.63 5.10 -11.30
CA ILE A 76 6.39 4.08 -10.55
C ILE A 76 6.18 2.65 -11.06
N VAL A 77 5.09 2.38 -11.78
CA VAL A 77 4.82 1.06 -12.37
C VAL A 77 4.43 1.17 -13.85
N ARG A 78 4.71 0.11 -14.62
CA ARG A 78 4.23 0.02 -16.01
C ARG A 78 2.71 -0.04 -16.02
N TRP A 79 2.10 0.96 -16.65
CA TRP A 79 0.67 1.19 -16.60
C TRP A 79 0.04 1.02 -17.98
N GLY A 80 -0.74 -0.03 -18.17
CA GLY A 80 -1.44 -0.32 -19.43
C GLY A 80 -2.94 0.01 -19.37
N SER A 81 -3.64 -0.27 -20.46
CA SER A 81 -5.10 -0.09 -20.60
C SER A 81 -5.89 -0.88 -19.56
N VAL A 82 -5.48 -2.12 -19.26
CA VAL A 82 -6.11 -2.98 -18.26
C VAL A 82 -6.04 -2.35 -16.86
N ALA A 83 -4.85 -1.86 -16.46
CA ALA A 83 -4.70 -1.16 -15.19
C ALA A 83 -5.56 0.11 -15.14
N SER A 84 -5.64 0.85 -16.25
CA SER A 84 -6.48 2.06 -16.37
C SER A 84 -7.97 1.75 -16.19
N LYS A 85 -8.48 0.71 -16.86
CA LYS A 85 -9.89 0.27 -16.74
C LYS A 85 -10.23 -0.16 -15.31
N LEU A 86 -9.36 -1.00 -14.69
CA LEU A 86 -9.55 -1.46 -13.32
C LEU A 86 -9.49 -0.32 -12.30
N ALA A 87 -8.53 0.58 -12.44
CA ALA A 87 -8.41 1.74 -11.56
C ALA A 87 -9.61 2.68 -11.72
N LYS A 88 -10.05 2.98 -12.94
CA LYS A 88 -11.24 3.82 -13.20
C LYS A 88 -12.49 3.26 -12.51
N LYS A 89 -12.65 1.91 -12.52
CA LYS A 89 -13.83 1.24 -11.96
C LYS A 89 -13.79 1.09 -10.45
N PHE A 90 -12.60 0.87 -9.86
CA PHE A 90 -12.47 0.39 -8.48
C PHE A 90 -11.60 1.27 -7.57
N TRP A 91 -10.98 2.34 -8.06
CA TRP A 91 -10.23 3.29 -7.26
C TRP A 91 -10.94 4.65 -7.16
N PRO A 92 -10.97 5.24 -5.97
CA PRO A 92 -10.52 4.73 -4.67
C PRO A 92 -11.35 3.55 -4.16
N GLY A 93 -10.68 2.51 -3.63
CA GLY A 93 -11.39 1.34 -3.12
C GLY A 93 -10.50 0.13 -2.79
N ALA A 94 -11.19 -0.99 -2.53
CA ALA A 94 -10.56 -2.22 -2.04
C ALA A 94 -9.92 -3.07 -3.17
N LEU A 95 -9.28 -2.43 -4.14
CA LEU A 95 -8.49 -3.06 -5.20
C LEU A 95 -7.01 -2.75 -5.04
N THR A 96 -6.18 -3.80 -5.04
CA THR A 96 -4.73 -3.71 -5.13
C THR A 96 -4.28 -4.23 -6.49
N LEU A 97 -3.55 -3.43 -7.24
CA LEU A 97 -2.94 -3.81 -8.52
C LEU A 97 -1.48 -4.18 -8.29
N VAL A 98 -1.08 -5.35 -8.79
CA VAL A 98 0.33 -5.81 -8.81
C VAL A 98 0.83 -5.58 -10.23
N CYS A 99 1.62 -4.53 -10.39
CA CYS A 99 2.09 -4.09 -11.70
C CYS A 99 3.61 -4.23 -11.80
N PRO A 100 4.15 -4.53 -13.00
CA PRO A 100 5.59 -4.50 -13.22
C PRO A 100 6.15 -3.12 -12.90
N LEU A 101 7.32 -3.07 -12.29
CA LEU A 101 8.01 -1.82 -12.04
C LEU A 101 8.39 -1.13 -13.35
N THR A 102 8.28 0.19 -13.39
CA THR A 102 8.92 0.96 -14.44
C THR A 102 10.42 0.84 -14.21
N LEU A 103 11.17 0.33 -15.19
CA LEU A 103 12.63 0.28 -15.11
C LEU A 103 13.14 1.71 -14.96
N PRO A 104 14.00 2.01 -13.98
CA PRO A 104 14.62 3.32 -13.92
C PRO A 104 15.45 3.52 -15.18
N SER A 105 15.25 4.66 -15.86
CA SER A 105 16.19 5.10 -16.88
C SER A 105 17.58 5.24 -16.23
N PRO A 106 18.65 4.76 -16.86
CA PRO A 106 20.02 4.86 -16.32
C PRO A 106 20.46 6.30 -16.02
N SER A 107 19.79 7.29 -16.62
CA SER A 107 20.18 8.70 -16.65
C SER A 107 19.62 9.60 -15.54
N ARG A 108 18.86 9.08 -14.55
CA ARG A 108 18.30 9.94 -13.48
C ARG A 108 18.71 9.44 -12.08
N GLY A 109 19.85 9.95 -11.62
CA GLY A 109 20.20 10.09 -10.20
C GLY A 109 20.31 8.79 -9.41
N GLU A 110 21.52 8.31 -9.28
CA GLU A 110 21.92 7.26 -8.35
C GLU A 110 21.49 7.65 -6.92
N GLY A 111 20.72 6.80 -6.27
CA GLY A 111 20.44 6.90 -4.83
C GLY A 111 18.97 6.86 -4.41
N LYS A 112 18.02 7.40 -5.18
CA LYS A 112 16.61 7.51 -4.78
C LYS A 112 15.71 6.32 -5.19
N GLY A 113 16.23 5.29 -5.86
CA GLY A 113 15.43 4.27 -6.57
C GLY A 113 15.43 2.86 -5.97
N ARG A 114 16.04 2.59 -4.82
CA ARG A 114 16.14 1.21 -4.30
C ARG A 114 15.01 0.78 -3.36
N TRP A 115 14.17 1.69 -2.89
CA TRP A 115 13.08 1.39 -1.97
C TRP A 115 12.07 0.38 -2.54
N TRP A 116 11.75 0.49 -3.82
CA TRP A 116 10.84 -0.42 -4.51
C TRP A 116 11.40 -1.85 -4.61
N LYS A 117 12.72 -2.05 -4.68
CA LYS A 117 13.34 -3.39 -4.62
C LYS A 117 13.03 -4.07 -3.30
N VAL A 118 13.10 -3.33 -2.19
CA VAL A 118 12.79 -3.86 -0.85
C VAL A 118 11.30 -4.19 -0.74
N LEU A 119 10.42 -3.28 -1.17
CA LEU A 119 8.97 -3.48 -1.08
C LEU A 119 8.43 -4.55 -2.04
N SER A 120 9.06 -4.73 -3.19
CA SER A 120 8.73 -5.80 -4.14
C SER A 120 9.38 -7.14 -3.79
N SER A 121 10.23 -7.19 -2.76
CA SER A 121 11.04 -8.38 -2.44
C SER A 121 11.82 -8.93 -3.65
N GLY A 122 12.28 -8.04 -4.54
CA GLY A 122 13.04 -8.40 -5.74
C GLY A 122 12.22 -9.00 -6.90
N THR A 123 10.90 -9.12 -6.78
CA THR A 123 10.05 -9.76 -7.81
C THR A 123 9.92 -8.95 -9.10
N GLY A 124 10.32 -7.69 -9.12
CA GLY A 124 10.09 -6.79 -10.26
C GLY A 124 8.65 -6.26 -10.36
N TYR A 125 7.78 -6.58 -9.38
CA TYR A 125 6.40 -6.11 -9.32
C TYR A 125 6.15 -5.32 -8.05
N LEU A 126 5.37 -4.25 -8.14
CA LEU A 126 4.94 -3.45 -7.00
C LEU A 126 3.42 -3.53 -6.84
N CYS A 127 2.98 -3.72 -5.59
CA CYS A 127 1.57 -3.71 -5.24
C CYS A 127 1.15 -2.28 -4.92
N VAL A 128 0.25 -1.71 -5.73
CA VAL A 128 -0.23 -0.33 -5.58
C VAL A 128 -1.73 -0.30 -5.29
N ARG A 129 -2.15 0.61 -4.41
CA ARG A 129 -3.56 0.79 -4.01
C ARG A 129 -3.88 2.26 -3.79
N MET A 130 -5.16 2.60 -3.98
CA MET A 130 -5.76 3.88 -3.61
C MET A 130 -7.03 3.60 -2.80
N PRO A 131 -6.95 3.53 -1.44
CA PRO A 131 -8.07 3.14 -0.59
C PRO A 131 -9.17 4.20 -0.55
N LYS A 132 -10.43 3.78 -0.34
CA LYS A 132 -11.56 4.71 -0.13
C LYS A 132 -11.64 5.12 1.34
N ASN A 133 -10.67 5.91 1.78
CA ASN A 133 -10.64 6.48 3.12
C ASN A 133 -9.93 7.84 3.07
N ILE A 134 -10.56 8.87 3.63
CA ILE A 134 -10.07 10.26 3.55
C ILE A 134 -8.73 10.42 4.28
N ILE A 135 -8.59 9.86 5.47
CA ILE A 135 -7.37 9.94 6.28
C ILE A 135 -6.20 9.31 5.54
N ALA A 136 -6.41 8.10 4.97
CA ALA A 136 -5.39 7.40 4.19
C ALA A 136 -4.92 8.21 2.97
N LEU A 137 -5.88 8.80 2.23
CA LEU A 137 -5.59 9.59 1.04
C LEU A 137 -4.90 10.91 1.38
N ASP A 138 -5.32 11.58 2.44
CA ASP A 138 -4.75 12.89 2.77
C ASP A 138 -3.36 12.74 3.41
N LEU A 139 -3.09 11.67 4.16
CA LEU A 139 -1.72 11.34 4.60
C LEU A 139 -0.76 11.21 3.40
N VAL A 140 -1.14 10.42 2.39
CA VAL A 140 -0.25 10.19 1.24
C VAL A 140 -0.16 11.41 0.33
N ARG A 141 -1.23 12.18 0.18
CA ARG A 141 -1.24 13.43 -0.59
C ARG A 141 -0.38 14.51 0.05
N ALA A 142 -0.52 14.70 1.36
CA ALA A 142 0.25 15.69 2.11
C ALA A 142 1.73 15.29 2.23
N LEU A 143 2.05 14.00 2.29
CA LEU A 143 3.44 13.52 2.25
C LEU A 143 4.06 13.71 0.86
N LYS A 144 3.27 13.69 -0.23
CA LYS A 144 3.69 13.74 -1.64
C LYS A 144 4.53 12.54 -2.09
N HIS A 145 4.67 11.52 -1.25
CA HIS A 145 5.35 10.25 -1.50
C HIS A 145 4.40 9.10 -1.20
N PRO A 146 4.59 7.90 -1.80
CA PRO A 146 3.81 6.74 -1.42
C PRO A 146 4.11 6.34 0.02
N ILE A 147 3.11 5.83 0.71
CA ILE A 147 3.26 5.20 2.03
C ILE A 147 3.06 3.70 1.91
N THR A 148 3.67 2.92 2.78
CA THR A 148 3.36 1.49 2.85
C THR A 148 1.93 1.28 3.37
N ALA A 149 1.29 0.16 3.01
CA ALA A 149 -0.05 -0.19 3.47
C ALA A 149 -0.14 -1.70 3.70
N THR A 150 0.46 -2.15 4.79
CA THR A 150 0.18 -3.49 5.31
C THR A 150 -0.83 -3.39 6.44
N SER A 151 -1.61 -4.45 6.72
CA SER A 151 -2.52 -4.46 7.87
C SER A 151 -1.77 -4.17 9.19
N ALA A 152 -2.42 -3.49 10.13
CA ALA A 152 -1.83 -3.06 11.41
C ALA A 152 -1.86 -4.18 12.46
N ASN A 153 -1.36 -5.37 12.11
CA ASN A 153 -1.26 -6.55 12.96
C ASN A 153 0.16 -7.11 12.96
N ARG A 154 0.47 -8.01 13.86
CA ARG A 154 1.66 -8.85 13.75
C ARG A 154 1.48 -9.86 12.62
N SER A 155 2.57 -10.27 11.99
CA SER A 155 2.52 -11.21 10.87
C SER A 155 2.00 -12.57 11.32
N GLY A 156 0.91 -13.02 10.72
CA GLY A 156 0.22 -14.26 11.10
C GLY A 156 -1.00 -14.04 11.98
N GLU A 157 -1.09 -12.89 12.66
CA GLU A 157 -2.23 -12.54 13.48
C GLU A 157 -3.41 -11.99 12.64
N PRO A 158 -4.65 -12.00 13.17
CA PRO A 158 -5.81 -11.42 12.51
C PRO A 158 -5.66 -9.92 12.25
N ASP A 159 -6.32 -9.43 11.19
CA ASP A 159 -6.43 -8.01 10.89
C ASP A 159 -7.16 -7.27 12.02
N CYS A 160 -6.70 -6.06 12.35
CA CYS A 160 -7.28 -5.22 13.40
C CYS A 160 -8.29 -4.23 12.82
N TYR A 161 -9.43 -4.11 13.50
CA TYR A 161 -10.53 -3.20 13.15
C TYR A 161 -10.78 -2.13 14.20
N ASP A 162 -10.10 -2.20 15.34
CA ASP A 162 -10.10 -1.25 16.44
C ASP A 162 -8.69 -1.07 17.01
N VAL A 163 -8.52 -0.03 17.82
CA VAL A 163 -7.22 0.34 18.36
C VAL A 163 -6.81 -0.55 19.53
N ASP A 164 -7.76 -1.03 20.33
CA ASP A 164 -7.47 -1.89 21.48
C ASP A 164 -6.88 -3.22 21.03
N HIS A 165 -7.41 -3.78 19.94
CA HIS A 165 -6.85 -4.99 19.33
C HIS A 165 -5.44 -4.75 18.78
N ILE A 166 -5.16 -3.58 18.18
CA ILE A 166 -3.80 -3.21 17.77
C ILE A 166 -2.86 -3.15 18.97
N ILE A 167 -3.27 -2.42 20.03
CA ILE A 167 -2.48 -2.28 21.24
C ILE A 167 -2.15 -3.65 21.85
N SER A 168 -3.16 -4.53 21.96
CA SER A 168 -2.99 -5.88 22.52
C SER A 168 -1.97 -6.71 21.74
N GLN A 169 -2.03 -6.72 20.41
CA GLN A 169 -1.09 -7.47 19.57
C GLN A 169 0.35 -6.97 19.68
N PHE A 170 0.55 -5.67 19.94
CA PHE A 170 1.89 -5.08 20.06
C PHE A 170 2.37 -4.89 21.49
N LYS A 171 1.56 -5.23 22.52
CA LYS A 171 1.86 -5.00 23.96
C LYS A 171 3.24 -5.52 24.34
N SER A 172 3.53 -6.76 24.03
CA SER A 172 4.79 -7.45 24.37
C SER A 172 5.86 -7.36 23.29
N SER A 173 5.60 -6.63 22.18
CA SER A 173 6.56 -6.56 21.08
C SER A 173 7.68 -5.57 21.40
N LYS A 174 8.94 -5.96 21.09
CA LYS A 174 10.11 -5.07 21.13
C LYS A 174 9.96 -3.87 20.21
N TYR A 175 9.37 -4.07 19.02
CA TYR A 175 9.12 -3.03 18.04
C TYR A 175 7.63 -2.78 17.94
N LYS A 176 7.22 -1.54 18.16
CA LYS A 176 5.82 -1.09 18.19
C LYS A 176 5.61 0.02 17.16
N PRO A 177 4.38 0.22 16.67
CA PRO A 177 4.01 1.43 15.93
C PRO A 177 4.27 2.68 16.76
N ASP A 178 4.62 3.79 16.10
CA ASP A 178 4.89 5.06 16.82
C ASP A 178 3.61 5.84 17.07
N ILE A 179 2.77 5.99 16.04
CA ILE A 179 1.51 6.74 16.11
C ILE A 179 0.36 5.85 15.64
N ILE A 180 -0.79 5.98 16.31
CA ILE A 180 -2.06 5.39 15.91
C ILE A 180 -3.07 6.52 15.73
N ILE A 181 -3.62 6.68 14.53
CA ILE A 181 -4.77 7.54 14.26
C ILE A 181 -6.02 6.71 14.53
N ASN A 182 -6.65 6.96 15.67
CA ASN A 182 -7.84 6.24 16.13
C ASN A 182 -9.09 6.85 15.49
N ALA A 183 -9.67 6.14 14.54
CA ALA A 183 -10.94 6.49 13.91
C ALA A 183 -12.11 5.61 14.43
N GLY A 184 -11.95 5.02 15.61
CA GLY A 184 -12.94 4.13 16.22
C GLY A 184 -12.97 2.73 15.58
N GLN A 185 -14.05 2.03 15.82
CA GLN A 185 -14.30 0.69 15.29
C GLN A 185 -14.58 0.74 13.80
N LEU A 186 -13.77 0.02 13.01
CA LEU A 186 -13.99 -0.13 11.56
C LEU A 186 -14.93 -1.32 11.29
N PRO A 187 -15.77 -1.24 10.25
CA PRO A 187 -16.57 -2.39 9.82
C PRO A 187 -15.67 -3.56 9.40
N LYS A 188 -15.97 -4.77 9.87
CA LYS A 188 -15.28 -5.99 9.44
C LYS A 188 -15.57 -6.26 7.96
N ARG A 189 -14.57 -6.13 7.12
CA ARG A 189 -14.66 -6.35 5.68
C ARG A 189 -13.58 -7.30 5.20
N LYS A 190 -13.86 -8.03 4.11
CA LYS A 190 -12.84 -8.82 3.42
C LYS A 190 -11.68 -7.90 2.99
N PRO A 191 -10.44 -8.37 3.00
CA PRO A 191 -9.29 -7.59 2.52
C PRO A 191 -9.47 -7.18 1.06
N SER A 192 -8.57 -6.31 0.55
CA SER A 192 -8.60 -5.92 -0.85
C SER A 192 -8.44 -7.11 -1.79
N THR A 193 -9.15 -7.08 -2.91
CA THR A 193 -8.86 -7.99 -4.03
C THR A 193 -7.51 -7.61 -4.64
N VAL A 194 -6.64 -8.61 -4.86
CA VAL A 194 -5.29 -8.42 -5.39
C VAL A 194 -5.23 -8.99 -6.79
N VAL A 195 -4.92 -8.14 -7.77
CA VAL A 195 -4.86 -8.49 -9.20
C VAL A 195 -3.48 -8.19 -9.74
N LYS A 196 -2.84 -9.20 -10.31
CA LYS A 196 -1.59 -9.04 -11.03
C LYS A 196 -1.87 -8.73 -12.49
N ILE A 197 -1.23 -7.68 -12.98
CA ILE A 197 -1.26 -7.28 -14.38
C ILE A 197 -0.06 -7.90 -15.08
N THR A 198 -0.34 -8.75 -16.06
CA THR A 198 0.70 -9.30 -16.93
C THR A 198 0.79 -8.41 -18.16
N PRO A 199 1.92 -7.75 -18.42
CA PRO A 199 2.09 -6.98 -19.66
C PRO A 199 2.03 -7.91 -20.86
N PRO A 200 1.59 -7.42 -22.04
CA PRO A 200 1.78 -8.16 -23.26
C PRO A 200 3.27 -8.40 -23.46
N LEU A 201 3.62 -9.57 -24.02
CA LEU A 201 5.01 -9.85 -24.41
C LEU A 201 5.46 -8.80 -25.43
N ILE A 202 6.70 -8.30 -25.27
CA ILE A 202 7.27 -7.25 -26.13
C ILE A 202 7.35 -7.77 -27.59
N PRO A 203 7.01 -6.94 -28.61
CA PRO A 203 7.15 -7.31 -30.03
C PRO A 203 8.60 -7.64 -30.41
N PRO A 204 8.83 -8.49 -31.48
CA PRO A 204 7.90 -8.75 -32.54
C PRO A 204 6.94 -9.89 -32.22
N PHE A 205 5.64 -9.61 -32.38
CA PHE A 205 4.61 -10.62 -32.25
C PHE A 205 4.76 -11.66 -33.35
N LYS A 206 5.30 -12.84 -33.01
CA LYS A 206 4.94 -14.04 -33.80
C LYS A 206 3.43 -14.24 -33.65
N LYS A 207 2.72 -14.55 -34.74
CA LYS A 207 1.29 -14.90 -34.71
C LYS A 207 1.05 -15.88 -33.55
N GLY A 208 0.23 -15.50 -32.56
CA GLY A 208 -0.03 -16.28 -31.34
C GLY A 208 0.51 -15.73 -30.03
N GLY A 209 1.14 -14.53 -29.99
CA GLY A 209 1.62 -13.88 -28.77
C GLY A 209 0.48 -13.64 -27.79
N ARG A 210 0.65 -14.05 -26.51
CA ARG A 210 -0.35 -13.85 -25.45
C ARG A 210 -0.60 -12.36 -25.25
N ARG A 211 -1.86 -11.93 -25.41
CA ARG A 211 -2.34 -10.61 -25.00
C ARG A 211 -2.09 -10.46 -23.51
N GLY A 212 -1.69 -9.27 -23.04
CA GLY A 212 -1.57 -8.99 -21.62
C GLY A 212 -2.87 -9.35 -20.90
N GLY A 213 -2.75 -9.94 -19.71
CA GLY A 213 -3.87 -10.49 -18.95
C GLY A 213 -3.88 -10.03 -17.51
N ILE A 214 -4.87 -10.53 -16.78
CA ILE A 214 -4.97 -10.38 -15.33
C ILE A 214 -4.93 -11.75 -14.67
N GLU A 215 -4.29 -11.81 -13.49
CA GLU A 215 -4.28 -12.96 -12.61
C GLU A 215 -4.79 -12.50 -11.23
N ILE A 216 -5.82 -13.15 -10.71
CA ILE A 216 -6.35 -12.85 -9.38
C ILE A 216 -5.51 -13.60 -8.35
N LEU A 217 -4.64 -12.88 -7.63
CA LEU A 217 -3.79 -13.46 -6.59
C LEU A 217 -4.53 -13.64 -5.27
N ARG A 218 -5.57 -12.84 -5.01
CA ARG A 218 -6.43 -12.94 -3.84
C ARG A 218 -7.81 -12.38 -4.14
N LEU A 219 -8.85 -13.15 -3.86
CA LEU A 219 -10.24 -12.67 -3.84
C LEU A 219 -10.50 -11.98 -2.51
N GLY A 220 -10.95 -10.74 -2.58
CA GLY A 220 -11.31 -9.91 -1.43
C GLY A 220 -12.71 -9.33 -1.55
N SER A 221 -12.86 -8.05 -1.19
CA SER A 221 -14.15 -7.33 -1.18
C SER A 221 -14.71 -7.07 -2.58
N ILE A 222 -13.89 -7.09 -3.62
CA ILE A 222 -14.29 -6.79 -4.99
C ILE A 222 -14.31 -8.07 -5.82
N ARG A 223 -15.41 -8.31 -6.52
CA ARG A 223 -15.50 -9.37 -7.54
C ARG A 223 -15.07 -8.81 -8.90
N ILE A 224 -14.13 -9.45 -9.53
CA ILE A 224 -13.62 -9.09 -10.86
C ILE A 224 -13.91 -10.28 -11.79
N SER A 225 -14.68 -10.04 -12.84
CA SER A 225 -14.86 -11.03 -13.91
C SER A 225 -13.60 -11.05 -14.78
N VAL A 226 -13.04 -12.23 -14.99
CA VAL A 226 -11.85 -12.45 -15.84
C VAL A 226 -12.24 -12.48 -17.32
N LYS A 227 -13.54 -12.57 -17.63
CA LYS A 227 -14.02 -12.52 -19.03
C LYS A 227 -13.92 -11.07 -19.52
N ASN A 228 -12.90 -10.78 -20.30
CA ASN A 228 -12.59 -9.51 -20.99
C ASN A 228 -12.78 -8.26 -20.13
N PRO A 229 -11.72 -7.66 -19.58
CA PRO A 229 -11.79 -6.35 -18.98
C PRO A 229 -11.94 -5.24 -20.04
#